data_17ab6723080517cfb0e6b6f9aa3ad62b
#
_entry.id   17ab6723080517cfb0e6b6f9aa3ad62b
#
_cell.length_a   1.000
_cell.length_b   1.000
_cell.length_c   1.000
_cell.angle_alpha   90.00
_cell.angle_beta   90.00
_cell.angle_gamma   90.00
#
_symmetry.space_group_name_H-M   'P 1'
#
loop_
_entity.id
_entity.type
_entity.pdbx_description
1 polymer ?
#
loop_
_entity_poly.entity_id
_entity_poly.type
_entity_poly.pdbx_seq_one_letter_code
_entity_poly.pdbx_strand_id
1 'polypeptide(L)'
;MQVPLAFGTQTAGSVIRPAAYCGVVGYKPTFGTHERKGVKELSNYLDTVGTFARDVADVTFFDYALRGQSCPNLTDYDNQPPVIGLMIPFSIEASKDALLVYENVYKKAEKAGASLVDIPSSMTFESLADLQTVIMTGDAGVSLSWEYEHHPERLIRFYRDSIATGKAISESALKNAKQLASRSSDAREKGSSLVRQAI
;
A
#
# COMPACT_ATOMS: atom_id res chain seq x y z
N MET A 1 24.71 -1.12 4.40
CA MET A 1 23.77 -0.82 3.28
C MET A 1 24.55 -1.02 1.99
N GLN A 2 24.01 -1.82 1.06
CA GLN A 2 24.69 -2.11 -0.21
C GLN A 2 24.37 -1.05 -1.29
N VAL A 3 23.19 -0.46 -1.22
CA VAL A 3 22.75 0.59 -2.15
C VAL A 3 22.04 1.71 -1.38
N PRO A 4 22.16 2.99 -1.80
CA PRO A 4 21.48 4.10 -1.14
C PRO A 4 19.98 4.16 -1.43
N LEU A 5 19.58 3.78 -2.64
CA LEU A 5 18.22 3.82 -3.15
C LEU A 5 17.86 2.47 -3.77
N ALA A 6 16.63 2.05 -3.61
CA ALA A 6 16.09 0.86 -4.26
C ALA A 6 14.61 1.07 -4.60
N PHE A 7 14.11 0.32 -5.59
CA PHE A 7 12.68 0.24 -5.85
C PHE A 7 12.22 -1.22 -5.79
N GLY A 8 10.95 -1.40 -5.60
CA GLY A 8 10.28 -2.69 -5.62
C GLY A 8 8.81 -2.53 -5.93
N THR A 9 8.04 -3.59 -5.81
CA THR A 9 6.59 -3.54 -6.06
C THR A 9 5.81 -3.98 -4.82
N GLN A 10 4.60 -3.49 -4.73
CA GLN A 10 3.67 -3.88 -3.67
C GLN A 10 2.30 -4.19 -4.25
N THR A 11 1.83 -5.39 -3.99
CA THR A 11 0.45 -5.82 -4.21
C THR A 11 -0.40 -5.64 -2.95
N ALA A 12 0.14 -6.00 -1.78
CA ALA A 12 -0.48 -5.82 -0.47
C ALA A 12 0.40 -4.97 0.46
N GLY A 13 1.48 -5.54 1.01
CA GLY A 13 2.39 -4.89 1.95
C GLY A 13 3.87 -4.97 1.55
N SER A 14 4.19 -5.34 0.30
CA SER A 14 5.54 -5.76 -0.10
C SER A 14 6.59 -4.65 -0.20
N VAL A 15 6.23 -3.37 -0.11
CA VAL A 15 7.15 -2.24 0.05
C VAL A 15 7.23 -1.84 1.53
N ILE A 16 6.11 -1.59 2.17
CA ILE A 16 6.08 -1.04 3.53
C ILE A 16 6.57 -2.05 4.56
N ARG A 17 6.15 -3.31 4.45
CA ARG A 17 6.53 -4.36 5.40
C ARG A 17 8.04 -4.65 5.42
N PRO A 18 8.72 -4.92 4.28
CA PRO A 18 10.17 -5.14 4.30
C PRO A 18 10.94 -3.88 4.72
N ALA A 19 10.47 -2.67 4.38
CA ALA A 19 11.07 -1.43 4.88
C ALA A 19 11.07 -1.38 6.41
N ALA A 20 9.95 -1.72 7.04
CA ALA A 20 9.83 -1.78 8.50
C ALA A 20 10.80 -2.79 9.11
N TYR A 21 10.91 -4.01 8.54
CA TYR A 21 11.86 -5.01 9.03
C TYR A 21 13.32 -4.62 8.85
N CYS A 22 13.64 -3.84 7.81
CA CYS A 22 15.01 -3.40 7.52
C CYS A 22 15.37 -2.07 8.19
N GLY A 23 14.44 -1.41 8.89
CA GLY A 23 14.66 -0.11 9.51
C GLY A 23 14.98 0.99 8.50
N VAL A 24 14.34 0.96 7.35
CA VAL A 24 14.46 1.97 6.28
C VAL A 24 13.10 2.57 5.96
N VAL A 25 13.08 3.68 5.23
CA VAL A 25 11.85 4.27 4.74
C VAL A 25 11.40 3.54 3.47
N GLY A 26 10.15 3.08 3.46
CA GLY A 26 9.48 2.56 2.28
C GLY A 26 8.32 3.46 1.91
N TYR A 27 8.24 3.85 0.64
CA TYR A 27 7.17 4.68 0.13
C TYR A 27 6.43 3.97 -1.00
N LYS A 28 5.14 3.79 -0.83
CA LYS A 28 4.23 3.31 -1.86
C LYS A 28 3.35 4.49 -2.31
N PRO A 29 3.59 5.05 -3.50
CA PRO A 29 2.76 6.12 -4.03
C PRO A 29 1.34 5.65 -4.36
N THR A 30 0.52 6.56 -4.83
CA THR A 30 -0.79 6.23 -5.42
C THR A 30 -0.61 5.27 -6.59
N PHE A 31 -1.57 4.35 -6.74
CA PHE A 31 -1.59 3.43 -7.89
C PHE A 31 -1.51 4.22 -9.21
N GLY A 32 -0.67 3.75 -10.13
CA GLY A 32 -0.47 4.38 -11.43
C GLY A 32 0.49 5.59 -11.43
N THR A 33 1.09 5.96 -10.30
CA THR A 33 2.10 7.05 -10.25
C THR A 33 3.33 6.72 -11.08
N HIS A 34 3.79 5.46 -11.04
CA HIS A 34 4.91 4.97 -11.84
C HIS A 34 4.44 3.98 -12.89
N GLU A 35 5.06 4.04 -14.07
CA GLU A 35 4.88 3.01 -15.10
C GLU A 35 5.38 1.65 -14.60
N ARG A 36 4.65 0.60 -14.97
CA ARG A 36 5.01 -0.79 -14.65
C ARG A 36 5.53 -1.56 -15.86
N LYS A 37 5.81 -0.85 -16.96
CA LYS A 37 6.30 -1.47 -18.19
C LYS A 37 7.64 -2.18 -17.94
N GLY A 38 7.71 -3.45 -18.32
CA GLY A 38 8.89 -4.30 -18.06
C GLY A 38 8.95 -4.90 -16.64
N VAL A 39 7.99 -4.63 -15.79
CA VAL A 39 7.85 -5.26 -14.46
C VAL A 39 6.92 -6.46 -14.58
N LYS A 40 7.34 -7.62 -14.06
CA LYS A 40 6.46 -8.80 -13.99
C LYS A 40 5.36 -8.55 -12.98
N GLU A 41 4.12 -8.64 -13.43
CA GLU A 41 2.94 -8.40 -12.59
C GLU A 41 2.56 -9.64 -11.79
N LEU A 42 2.08 -9.43 -10.57
CA LEU A 42 1.31 -10.39 -9.80
C LEU A 42 -0.18 -10.06 -9.93
N SER A 43 -0.55 -8.79 -9.71
CA SER A 43 -1.91 -8.28 -9.88
C SER A 43 -1.89 -6.99 -10.68
N ASN A 44 -2.52 -7.02 -11.84
CA ASN A 44 -2.64 -5.82 -12.68
C ASN A 44 -3.40 -4.69 -11.98
N TYR A 45 -4.34 -5.03 -11.13
CA TYR A 45 -5.19 -4.08 -10.42
C TYR A 45 -4.54 -3.48 -9.15
N LEU A 46 -3.62 -4.20 -8.49
CA LEU A 46 -3.07 -3.80 -7.20
C LEU A 46 -1.61 -3.36 -7.24
N ASP A 47 -0.80 -3.93 -8.15
CA ASP A 47 0.65 -3.74 -8.14
C ASP A 47 1.04 -2.27 -8.32
N THR A 48 1.82 -1.78 -7.38
CA THR A 48 2.33 -0.42 -7.37
C THR A 48 3.84 -0.44 -7.20
N VAL A 49 4.56 0.28 -8.04
CA VAL A 49 6.00 0.50 -7.84
C VAL A 49 6.18 1.47 -6.68
N GLY A 50 7.07 1.12 -5.77
CA GLY A 50 7.45 1.93 -4.63
C GLY A 50 8.96 2.03 -4.45
N THR A 51 9.39 2.90 -3.57
CA THR A 51 10.80 3.24 -3.36
C THR A 51 11.25 2.99 -1.93
N PHE A 52 12.54 2.75 -1.77
CA PHE A 52 13.19 2.55 -0.48
C PHE A 52 14.41 3.46 -0.38
N ALA A 53 14.60 4.08 0.78
CA ALA A 53 15.78 4.86 1.11
C ALA A 53 15.99 4.92 2.63
N ARG A 54 17.05 5.60 3.08
CA ARG A 54 17.35 5.73 4.51
C ARG A 54 16.43 6.72 5.21
N ASP A 55 16.00 7.76 4.51
CA ASP A 55 15.17 8.82 5.06
C ASP A 55 14.09 9.29 4.06
N VAL A 56 13.22 10.18 4.53
CA VAL A 56 12.09 10.68 3.75
C VAL A 56 12.57 11.59 2.59
N ALA A 57 13.65 12.34 2.78
CA ALA A 57 14.15 13.21 1.73
C ALA A 57 14.69 12.42 0.54
N ASP A 58 15.48 11.38 0.81
CA ASP A 58 16.00 10.46 -0.20
C ASP A 58 14.87 9.74 -0.95
N VAL A 59 13.85 9.24 -0.23
CA VAL A 59 12.67 8.59 -0.85
C VAL A 59 11.91 9.57 -1.73
N THR A 60 11.70 10.79 -1.27
CA THR A 60 11.02 11.83 -2.05
C THR A 60 11.80 12.18 -3.30
N PHE A 61 13.11 12.44 -3.15
CA PHE A 61 13.97 12.68 -4.30
C PHE A 61 13.88 11.56 -5.34
N PHE A 62 13.93 10.30 -4.88
CA PHE A 62 13.89 9.16 -5.78
C PHE A 62 12.53 8.99 -6.47
N ASP A 63 11.42 9.20 -5.76
CA ASP A 63 10.08 9.18 -6.33
C ASP A 63 9.93 10.24 -7.45
N TYR A 64 10.38 11.47 -7.21
CA TYR A 64 10.35 12.53 -8.21
C TYR A 64 11.27 12.23 -9.40
N ALA A 65 12.46 11.69 -9.15
CA ALA A 65 13.41 11.30 -10.21
C ALA A 65 12.81 10.20 -11.11
N LEU A 66 12.13 9.20 -10.55
CA LEU A 66 11.45 8.14 -11.33
C LEU A 66 10.31 8.69 -12.19
N ARG A 67 9.69 9.80 -11.80
CA ARG A 67 8.66 10.49 -12.58
C ARG A 67 9.24 11.48 -13.60
N GLY A 68 10.56 11.65 -13.66
CA GLY A 68 11.20 12.67 -14.49
C GLY A 68 10.85 14.10 -14.07
N GLN A 69 10.55 14.32 -12.80
CA GLN A 69 10.16 15.61 -12.23
C GLN A 69 11.24 16.14 -11.29
N SER A 70 11.33 17.47 -11.17
CA SER A 70 12.18 18.10 -10.17
C SER A 70 11.64 17.86 -8.78
N CYS A 71 12.49 17.40 -7.86
CA CYS A 71 12.13 17.25 -6.46
C CYS A 71 11.86 18.63 -5.84
N PRO A 72 10.75 18.83 -5.11
CA PRO A 72 10.49 20.08 -4.42
C PRO A 72 11.50 20.29 -3.29
N ASN A 73 11.73 21.54 -2.92
CA ASN A 73 12.52 21.83 -1.74
C ASN A 73 11.72 21.46 -0.49
N LEU A 74 12.15 20.45 0.24
CA LEU A 74 11.46 19.94 1.41
C LEU A 74 11.52 20.86 2.64
N THR A 75 12.26 21.98 2.55
CA THR A 75 12.30 23.01 3.61
C THR A 75 11.27 24.12 3.40
N ASP A 76 10.64 24.19 2.22
CA ASP A 76 9.68 25.24 1.85
C ASP A 76 8.24 24.87 2.24
N TYR A 77 8.06 24.01 3.23
CA TYR A 77 6.73 23.69 3.73
C TYR A 77 6.14 24.86 4.52
N ASP A 78 4.86 25.12 4.27
CA ASP A 78 4.05 25.94 5.16
C ASP A 78 4.16 25.37 6.58
N ASN A 79 4.57 26.20 7.54
CA ASN A 79 4.79 25.81 8.94
C ASN A 79 3.48 25.51 9.70
N GLN A 80 2.38 25.28 8.99
CA GLN A 80 1.12 24.88 9.63
C GLN A 80 1.22 23.43 10.10
N PRO A 81 0.94 23.18 11.38
CA PRO A 81 0.94 21.81 11.91
C PRO A 81 -0.06 20.93 11.15
N PRO A 82 0.31 19.71 10.74
CA PRO A 82 -0.60 18.84 10.02
C PRO A 82 -1.72 18.31 10.90
N VAL A 83 -2.89 18.07 10.30
CA VAL A 83 -3.95 17.28 10.90
C VAL A 83 -3.78 15.81 10.48
N ILE A 84 -3.67 14.93 11.45
CA ILE A 84 -3.46 13.48 11.24
C ILE A 84 -4.70 12.71 11.65
N GLY A 85 -5.34 12.04 10.70
CA GLY A 85 -6.43 11.13 10.97
C GLY A 85 -5.93 9.80 11.52
N LEU A 86 -6.48 9.35 12.65
CA LEU A 86 -6.18 8.06 13.27
C LEU A 86 -7.31 7.09 12.94
N MET A 87 -6.96 5.97 12.29
CA MET A 87 -7.91 4.90 12.01
C MET A 87 -7.26 3.56 12.25
N ILE A 88 -7.80 2.79 13.19
CA ILE A 88 -7.43 1.40 13.42
C ILE A 88 -8.62 0.53 13.00
N PRO A 89 -8.49 -0.27 11.92
CA PRO A 89 -9.53 -1.20 11.52
C PRO A 89 -9.82 -2.20 12.64
N PHE A 90 -11.10 -2.42 12.96
CA PHE A 90 -11.49 -3.35 14.03
C PHE A 90 -11.28 -4.82 13.67
N SER A 91 -11.14 -5.14 12.37
CA SER A 91 -10.80 -6.48 11.87
C SER A 91 -9.32 -6.85 12.02
N ILE A 92 -8.46 -5.89 12.41
CA ILE A 92 -7.03 -6.12 12.56
C ILE A 92 -6.68 -6.35 14.04
N GLU A 93 -6.28 -7.57 14.37
CA GLU A 93 -5.64 -7.87 15.65
C GLU A 93 -4.19 -7.37 15.62
N ALA A 94 -3.98 -6.18 16.14
CA ALA A 94 -2.63 -5.65 16.32
C ALA A 94 -1.98 -6.23 17.59
N SER A 95 -0.71 -6.62 17.48
CA SER A 95 0.05 -7.04 18.66
C SER A 95 0.23 -5.87 19.65
N LYS A 96 0.44 -6.19 20.93
CA LYS A 96 0.70 -5.15 21.96
C LYS A 96 1.88 -4.26 21.57
N ASP A 97 2.94 -4.83 21.00
CA ASP A 97 4.11 -4.08 20.57
C ASP A 97 3.78 -3.13 19.41
N ALA A 98 2.95 -3.56 18.46
CA ALA A 98 2.49 -2.69 17.37
C ALA A 98 1.66 -1.52 17.92
N LEU A 99 0.75 -1.76 18.85
CA LEU A 99 -0.03 -0.70 19.49
C LEU A 99 0.85 0.30 20.24
N LEU A 100 1.87 -0.17 20.98
CA LEU A 100 2.84 0.70 21.64
C LEU A 100 3.61 1.58 20.63
N VAL A 101 3.98 1.04 19.47
CA VAL A 101 4.64 1.82 18.41
C VAL A 101 3.69 2.90 17.89
N TYR A 102 2.43 2.56 17.63
CA TYR A 102 1.40 3.54 17.21
C TYR A 102 1.25 4.67 18.22
N GLU A 103 1.04 4.33 19.50
CA GLU A 103 0.92 5.33 20.56
C GLU A 103 2.13 6.26 20.65
N ASN A 104 3.35 5.70 20.54
CA ASN A 104 4.57 6.49 20.58
C ASN A 104 4.71 7.43 19.38
N VAL A 105 4.31 6.99 18.18
CA VAL A 105 4.30 7.83 16.98
C VAL A 105 3.30 8.98 17.15
N TYR A 106 2.11 8.71 17.63
CA TYR A 106 1.08 9.73 17.85
C TYR A 106 1.49 10.76 18.89
N LYS A 107 2.00 10.31 20.04
CA LYS A 107 2.53 11.22 21.09
C LYS A 107 3.66 12.11 20.57
N LYS A 108 4.53 11.58 19.71
CA LYS A 108 5.61 12.37 19.07
C LYS A 108 5.04 13.39 18.08
N ALA A 109 4.07 13.00 17.27
CA ALA A 109 3.44 13.88 16.30
C ALA A 109 2.71 15.04 16.99
N GLU A 110 1.91 14.73 18.02
CA GLU A 110 1.20 15.73 18.84
C GLU A 110 2.18 16.67 19.54
N LYS A 111 3.25 16.15 20.13
CA LYS A 111 4.32 16.97 20.73
C LYS A 111 5.02 17.86 19.70
N ALA A 112 5.07 17.46 18.45
CA ALA A 112 5.61 18.26 17.34
C ALA A 112 4.59 19.25 16.78
N GLY A 113 3.38 19.34 17.35
CA GLY A 113 2.35 20.32 17.00
C GLY A 113 1.24 19.77 16.09
N ALA A 114 1.27 18.48 15.69
CA ALA A 114 0.19 17.93 14.88
C ALA A 114 -1.12 17.82 15.67
N SER A 115 -2.25 18.08 15.00
CA SER A 115 -3.59 17.79 15.54
C SER A 115 -3.99 16.37 15.17
N LEU A 116 -4.50 15.59 16.15
CA LEU A 116 -4.94 14.22 15.95
C LEU A 116 -6.47 14.15 15.93
N VAL A 117 -7.03 13.44 14.95
CA VAL A 117 -8.48 13.27 14.79
C VAL A 117 -8.80 11.79 14.59
N ASP A 118 -9.67 11.24 15.43
CA ASP A 118 -10.13 9.85 15.25
C ASP A 118 -11.04 9.74 14.04
N ILE A 119 -10.71 8.79 13.17
CA ILE A 119 -11.51 8.42 12.00
C ILE A 119 -12.13 7.05 12.27
N PRO A 120 -13.45 6.94 12.41
CA PRO A 120 -14.10 5.67 12.64
C PRO A 120 -13.92 4.73 11.44
N SER A 121 -13.56 3.48 11.70
CA SER A 121 -13.58 2.44 10.68
C SER A 121 -15.02 2.15 10.24
N SER A 122 -15.21 1.79 8.98
CA SER A 122 -16.51 1.43 8.42
C SER A 122 -16.52 -0.03 7.96
N MET A 123 -17.71 -0.66 7.95
CA MET A 123 -17.88 -2.03 7.42
C MET A 123 -17.38 -2.15 5.97
N THR A 124 -17.55 -1.10 5.16
CA THR A 124 -17.03 -1.06 3.79
C THR A 124 -15.50 -1.10 3.78
N PHE A 125 -14.86 -0.45 4.74
CA PHE A 125 -13.39 -0.44 4.87
C PHE A 125 -12.88 -1.79 5.36
N GLU A 126 -13.58 -2.41 6.31
CA GLU A 126 -13.21 -3.72 6.87
C GLU A 126 -13.27 -4.85 5.82
N SER A 127 -14.20 -4.77 4.87
CA SER A 127 -14.28 -5.76 3.78
C SER A 127 -13.16 -5.67 2.74
N LEU A 128 -12.34 -4.61 2.76
CA LEU A 128 -11.27 -4.43 1.78
C LEU A 128 -10.17 -5.49 1.86
N ALA A 129 -9.91 -6.06 3.03
CA ALA A 129 -8.93 -7.13 3.21
C ALA A 129 -9.32 -8.40 2.44
N ASP A 130 -10.60 -8.77 2.51
CA ASP A 130 -11.15 -9.92 1.78
C ASP A 130 -11.16 -9.66 0.27
N LEU A 131 -11.62 -8.48 -0.14
CA LEU A 131 -11.61 -8.07 -1.54
C LEU A 131 -10.19 -8.05 -2.12
N GLN A 132 -9.22 -7.54 -1.36
CA GLN A 132 -7.81 -7.54 -1.75
C GLN A 132 -7.29 -8.96 -1.99
N THR A 133 -7.65 -9.91 -1.13
CA THR A 133 -7.26 -11.31 -1.27
C THR A 133 -7.87 -11.93 -2.54
N VAL A 134 -9.16 -11.73 -2.79
CA VAL A 134 -9.84 -12.21 -4.00
C VAL A 134 -9.21 -11.63 -5.26
N ILE A 135 -8.94 -10.33 -5.28
CA ILE A 135 -8.35 -9.64 -6.44
C ILE A 135 -6.91 -10.13 -6.68
N MET A 136 -6.10 -10.19 -5.62
CA MET A 136 -4.71 -10.62 -5.72
C MET A 136 -4.60 -12.06 -6.23
N THR A 137 -5.37 -12.99 -5.68
CA THR A 137 -5.32 -14.39 -6.10
C THR A 137 -5.89 -14.59 -7.50
N GLY A 138 -7.01 -13.92 -7.83
CA GLY A 138 -7.61 -13.98 -9.16
C GLY A 138 -6.68 -13.42 -10.24
N ASP A 139 -6.06 -12.27 -10.00
CA ASP A 139 -5.09 -11.70 -10.93
C ASP A 139 -3.83 -12.56 -11.05
N ALA A 140 -3.34 -13.14 -9.95
CA ALA A 140 -2.20 -14.08 -9.96
C ALA A 140 -2.49 -15.33 -10.80
N GLY A 141 -3.72 -15.85 -10.75
CA GLY A 141 -4.19 -16.95 -11.58
C GLY A 141 -4.08 -16.68 -13.08
N VAL A 142 -4.17 -15.42 -13.48
CA VAL A 142 -3.99 -14.95 -14.87
C VAL A 142 -2.51 -14.64 -15.16
N SER A 143 -1.92 -13.77 -14.35
CA SER A 143 -0.57 -13.22 -14.59
C SER A 143 0.55 -14.25 -14.55
N LEU A 144 0.40 -15.30 -13.75
CA LEU A 144 1.37 -16.36 -13.55
C LEU A 144 0.91 -17.71 -14.12
N SER A 145 -0.12 -17.72 -14.95
CA SER A 145 -0.65 -18.96 -15.53
C SER A 145 0.41 -19.74 -16.35
N TRP A 146 1.21 -19.00 -17.11
CA TRP A 146 2.27 -19.61 -17.94
C TRP A 146 3.34 -20.30 -17.09
N GLU A 147 3.83 -19.65 -16.04
CA GLU A 147 4.80 -20.20 -15.10
C GLU A 147 4.24 -21.40 -14.35
N TYR A 148 2.96 -21.33 -13.99
CA TYR A 148 2.28 -22.43 -13.32
C TYR A 148 2.11 -23.66 -14.21
N GLU A 149 1.87 -23.49 -15.50
CA GLU A 149 1.66 -24.57 -16.47
C GLU A 149 2.97 -25.19 -16.96
N HIS A 150 4.02 -24.39 -17.12
CA HIS A 150 5.27 -24.84 -17.75
C HIS A 150 6.40 -25.10 -16.75
N HIS A 151 6.38 -24.44 -15.59
CA HIS A 151 7.45 -24.50 -14.58
C HIS A 151 6.94 -24.50 -13.14
N PRO A 152 5.94 -25.34 -12.78
CA PRO A 152 5.36 -25.36 -11.45
C PRO A 152 6.39 -25.68 -10.35
N GLU A 153 7.43 -26.42 -10.69
CA GLU A 153 8.53 -26.78 -9.79
C GLU A 153 9.40 -25.58 -9.37
N ARG A 154 9.40 -24.49 -10.16
CA ARG A 154 10.12 -23.24 -9.86
C ARG A 154 9.31 -22.28 -9.01
N LEU A 155 8.03 -22.52 -8.86
CA LEU A 155 7.17 -21.71 -7.99
C LEU A 155 7.22 -22.25 -6.56
N ILE A 156 7.41 -21.37 -5.59
CA ILE A 156 7.23 -21.73 -4.18
C ILE A 156 5.78 -22.12 -3.92
N ARG A 157 5.56 -22.95 -2.90
CA ARG A 157 4.25 -23.49 -2.56
C ARG A 157 3.17 -22.41 -2.45
N PHE A 158 3.49 -21.31 -1.77
CA PHE A 158 2.56 -20.18 -1.60
C PHE A 158 2.00 -19.67 -2.93
N TYR A 159 2.85 -19.48 -3.94
CA TYR A 159 2.38 -19.01 -5.26
C TYR A 159 1.59 -20.09 -6.00
N ARG A 160 1.99 -21.34 -5.93
CA ARG A 160 1.23 -22.44 -6.56
C ARG A 160 -0.19 -22.52 -6.00
N ASP A 161 -0.34 -22.48 -4.67
CA ASP A 161 -1.63 -22.54 -4.00
C ASP A 161 -2.49 -21.29 -4.32
N SER A 162 -1.88 -20.11 -4.35
CA SER A 162 -2.55 -18.86 -4.72
C SER A 162 -3.04 -18.87 -6.17
N ILE A 163 -2.23 -19.35 -7.12
CA ILE A 163 -2.59 -19.45 -8.53
C ILE A 163 -3.73 -20.47 -8.73
N ALA A 164 -3.62 -21.63 -8.08
CA ALA A 164 -4.66 -22.65 -8.13
C ALA A 164 -6.00 -22.12 -7.60
N THR A 165 -5.98 -21.41 -6.47
CA THR A 165 -7.16 -20.73 -5.93
C THR A 165 -7.68 -19.67 -6.90
N GLY A 166 -6.79 -18.86 -7.47
CA GLY A 166 -7.15 -17.79 -8.40
C GLY A 166 -7.81 -18.31 -9.68
N LYS A 167 -7.33 -19.42 -10.22
CA LYS A 167 -7.94 -20.10 -11.40
C LYS A 167 -9.36 -20.61 -11.12
N ALA A 168 -9.72 -20.86 -9.86
CA ALA A 168 -11.05 -21.25 -9.46
C ALA A 168 -12.02 -20.06 -9.27
N ILE A 169 -11.51 -18.82 -9.22
CA ILE A 169 -12.34 -17.62 -9.11
C ILE A 169 -12.95 -17.31 -10.47
N SER A 170 -14.29 -17.21 -10.53
CA SER A 170 -14.97 -16.84 -11.76
C SER A 170 -14.66 -15.40 -12.17
N GLU A 171 -14.66 -15.14 -13.48
CA GLU A 171 -14.45 -13.79 -14.02
C GLU A 171 -15.44 -12.78 -13.45
N SER A 172 -16.70 -13.19 -13.27
CA SER A 172 -17.74 -12.35 -12.68
C SER A 172 -17.45 -12.02 -11.21
N ALA A 173 -16.96 -12.98 -10.41
CA ALA A 173 -16.58 -12.75 -9.02
C ALA A 173 -15.38 -11.78 -8.91
N LEU A 174 -14.36 -11.97 -9.74
CA LEU A 174 -13.21 -11.08 -9.80
C LEU A 174 -13.60 -9.65 -10.21
N LYS A 175 -14.45 -9.52 -11.22
CA LYS A 175 -14.98 -8.23 -11.67
C LYS A 175 -15.78 -7.53 -10.57
N ASN A 176 -16.64 -8.25 -9.88
CA ASN A 176 -17.41 -7.71 -8.75
C ASN A 176 -16.50 -7.23 -7.61
N ALA A 177 -15.48 -8.02 -7.25
CA ALA A 177 -14.52 -7.64 -6.22
C ALA A 177 -13.79 -6.34 -6.58
N LYS A 178 -13.33 -6.19 -7.84
CA LYS A 178 -12.69 -4.97 -8.34
C LYS A 178 -13.63 -3.76 -8.30
N GLN A 179 -14.90 -3.93 -8.66
CA GLN A 179 -15.90 -2.85 -8.60
C GLN A 179 -16.20 -2.41 -7.16
N LEU A 180 -16.30 -3.34 -6.22
CA LEU A 180 -16.50 -3.03 -4.81
C LEU A 180 -15.29 -2.30 -4.22
N ALA A 181 -14.07 -2.74 -4.54
CA ALA A 181 -12.85 -2.08 -4.11
C ALA A 181 -12.74 -0.64 -4.65
N SER A 182 -13.12 -0.41 -5.92
CA SER A 182 -13.16 0.94 -6.52
C SER A 182 -14.13 1.86 -5.79
N ARG A 183 -15.36 1.40 -5.51
CA ARG A 183 -16.36 2.18 -4.75
C ARG A 183 -15.89 2.55 -3.34
N SER A 184 -15.12 1.68 -2.71
CA SER A 184 -14.53 1.96 -1.39
C SER A 184 -13.42 3.00 -1.45
N SER A 185 -12.71 3.11 -2.57
CA SER A 185 -11.74 4.19 -2.84
C SER A 185 -12.45 5.55 -2.94
N ASP A 186 -13.57 5.63 -3.66
CA ASP A 186 -14.36 6.85 -3.81
C ASP A 186 -14.95 7.32 -2.46
N ALA A 187 -15.35 6.37 -1.60
CA ALA A 187 -15.83 6.67 -0.26
C ALA A 187 -14.71 7.24 0.65
N ARG A 188 -13.46 6.84 0.44
CA ARG A 188 -12.30 7.37 1.16
C ARG A 188 -11.97 8.80 0.74
N GLU A 189 -12.15 9.18 -0.52
CA GLU A 189 -12.01 10.57 -0.96
C GLU A 189 -13.04 11.49 -0.29
N LYS A 190 -14.27 11.00 -0.10
CA LYS A 190 -15.30 11.72 0.68
C LYS A 190 -14.95 11.81 2.17
N GLY A 191 -14.34 10.78 2.76
CA GLY A 191 -13.85 10.80 4.14
C GLY A 191 -12.70 11.79 4.34
N SER A 192 -11.79 11.92 3.37
CA SER A 192 -10.73 12.93 3.40
C SER A 192 -11.29 14.37 3.29
N SER A 193 -12.45 14.55 2.68
CA SER A 193 -13.16 15.83 2.68
C SER A 193 -13.73 16.19 4.05
N LEU A 194 -14.12 15.20 4.86
CA LEU A 194 -14.56 15.44 6.24
C LEU A 194 -13.41 15.91 7.14
N VAL A 195 -12.20 15.38 6.95
CA VAL A 195 -11.00 15.89 7.64
C VAL A 195 -10.69 17.32 7.21
N ARG A 196 -10.87 17.65 5.91
CA ARG A 196 -10.70 19.03 5.41
C ARG A 196 -11.80 19.99 5.86
N GLN A 197 -12.99 19.52 6.24
CA GLN A 197 -14.08 20.34 6.76
C GLN A 197 -13.99 20.55 8.29
N ALA A 198 -13.19 19.73 8.98
CA ALA A 198 -12.93 19.85 10.42
C ALA A 198 -11.74 20.79 10.75
N ILE A 199 -11.12 21.37 9.72
CA ILE A 199 -10.09 22.41 9.79
C ILE A 199 -10.72 23.77 9.47
#